data_6c78d4b9caf27d9c1080bb6cbc4c3990
#
_entry.id   6c78d4b9caf27d9c1080bb6cbc4c3990
#
_cell.length_a   1.000
_cell.length_b   1.000
_cell.length_c   1.000
_cell.angle_alpha   90.00
_cell.angle_beta   90.00
_cell.angle_gamma   90.00
#
_symmetry.space_group_name_H-M   'P 1'
#
loop_
_entity.id
_entity.type
_entity.pdbx_description
1 polymer ?
#
loop_
_entity_poly.entity_id
_entity_poly.type
_entity_poly.pdbx_seq_one_letter_code
_entity_poly.pdbx_strand_id
1 'polypeptide(L)'
;MATPRKSPGFLFASLRVFELSVTEMLWSRRTIFMGLVVGVPVLLALLVRGLQFLGAGGIHVNNVQVDGPAMFGLMIWAFFLRFSIPVLGAFYGTSLIADEVEEKTITYLFTRPVSRGAVLFGKFLAYVLCTFIVVLPSVTIVWLVVTPMGGSLGRSFPDFLKDLLILAAGLVSYGALFAWVGSQFKRPLLASLVFVFGFEPFVLVFPGYLKRLTLAYYLQGLVPDRKSTRLNSSHTDISRMPSSA
;
A
#
# COMPACT_ATOMS: atom_id res chain seq x y z
N MET A 1 22.79 45.67 -16.14
CA MET A 1 22.93 44.24 -16.60
C MET A 1 22.71 43.35 -15.40
N ALA A 2 21.60 42.61 -15.34
CA ALA A 2 21.33 41.68 -14.25
C ALA A 2 22.14 40.42 -14.50
N THR A 3 22.98 40.03 -13.55
CA THR A 3 23.73 38.76 -13.59
C THR A 3 22.76 37.60 -13.71
N PRO A 4 22.95 36.67 -14.66
CA PRO A 4 22.08 35.51 -14.79
C PRO A 4 22.17 34.69 -13.50
N ARG A 5 21.06 34.62 -12.73
CA ARG A 5 20.96 33.74 -11.57
C ARG A 5 21.16 32.31 -12.06
N LYS A 6 22.24 31.66 -11.63
CA LYS A 6 22.48 30.23 -11.85
C LYS A 6 21.26 29.45 -11.39
N SER A 7 20.70 28.62 -12.27
CA SER A 7 19.63 27.70 -11.89
C SER A 7 20.09 26.82 -10.73
N PRO A 8 19.29 26.65 -9.68
CA PRO A 8 19.65 25.77 -8.57
C PRO A 8 19.85 24.35 -9.11
N GLY A 9 20.86 23.64 -8.57
CA GLY A 9 21.11 22.23 -8.97
C GLY A 9 19.87 21.37 -8.79
N PHE A 10 19.71 20.34 -9.63
CA PHE A 10 18.54 19.45 -9.64
C PHE A 10 18.17 18.93 -8.25
N LEU A 11 19.13 18.42 -7.48
CA LEU A 11 18.91 17.88 -6.13
C LEU A 11 18.45 18.97 -5.14
N PHE A 12 19.02 20.15 -5.20
CA PHE A 12 18.63 21.23 -4.30
C PHE A 12 17.21 21.73 -4.60
N ALA A 13 16.86 21.82 -5.88
CA ALA A 13 15.50 22.17 -6.30
C ALA A 13 14.48 21.10 -5.87
N SER A 14 14.77 19.81 -6.06
CA SER A 14 13.88 18.73 -5.65
C SER A 14 13.69 18.64 -4.14
N LEU A 15 14.74 18.88 -3.33
CA LEU A 15 14.63 18.90 -1.87
C LEU A 15 13.75 20.06 -1.37
N ARG A 16 13.86 21.24 -1.97
CA ARG A 16 12.98 22.38 -1.61
C ARG A 16 11.51 22.11 -1.95
N VAL A 17 11.25 21.52 -3.11
CA VAL A 17 9.89 21.11 -3.50
C VAL A 17 9.39 20.02 -2.56
N PHE A 18 10.20 19.04 -2.23
CA PHE A 18 9.87 17.99 -1.28
C PHE A 18 9.44 18.54 0.08
N GLU A 19 10.23 19.43 0.68
CA GLU A 19 9.94 20.04 1.98
C GLU A 19 8.58 20.78 1.99
N LEU A 20 8.32 21.58 0.95
CA LEU A 20 7.04 22.28 0.78
C LEU A 20 5.88 21.30 0.61
N SER A 21 6.05 20.29 -0.26
CA SER A 21 5.00 19.32 -0.57
C SER A 21 4.67 18.43 0.61
N VAL A 22 5.64 18.03 1.44
CA VAL A 22 5.37 17.26 2.67
C VAL A 22 4.48 18.05 3.63
N THR A 23 4.79 19.32 3.85
CA THR A 23 4.00 20.17 4.75
C THR A 23 2.57 20.34 4.22
N GLU A 24 2.41 20.61 2.93
CA GLU A 24 1.11 20.75 2.28
C GLU A 24 0.30 19.45 2.33
N MET A 25 0.91 18.31 2.04
CA MET A 25 0.25 17.01 2.05
C MET A 25 -0.19 16.60 3.46
N LEU A 26 0.63 16.81 4.49
CA LEU A 26 0.30 16.41 5.87
C LEU A 26 -0.86 17.22 6.47
N TRP A 27 -1.01 18.50 6.12
CA TRP A 27 -2.08 19.37 6.64
C TRP A 27 -3.29 19.48 5.72
N SER A 28 -3.34 18.69 4.65
CA SER A 28 -4.48 18.70 3.73
C SER A 28 -5.65 17.86 4.26
N ARG A 29 -6.88 18.19 3.80
CA ARG A 29 -8.08 17.37 4.06
C ARG A 29 -7.93 15.93 3.54
N ARG A 30 -7.03 15.70 2.59
CA ARG A 30 -6.70 14.38 2.02
C ARG A 30 -6.03 13.48 3.06
N THR A 31 -5.28 14.03 4.01
CA THR A 31 -4.65 13.26 5.11
C THR A 31 -5.70 12.65 6.03
N ILE A 32 -6.82 13.33 6.26
CA ILE A 32 -7.96 12.77 7.00
C ILE A 32 -8.51 11.56 6.25
N PHE A 33 -8.68 11.67 4.93
CA PHE A 33 -9.12 10.54 4.10
C PHE A 33 -8.12 9.38 4.13
N MET A 34 -6.82 9.66 4.04
CA MET A 34 -5.76 8.66 4.17
C MET A 34 -5.83 7.95 5.53
N GLY A 35 -5.94 8.73 6.62
CA GLY A 35 -6.10 8.20 7.96
C GLY A 35 -7.34 7.31 8.11
N LEU A 36 -8.45 7.66 7.46
CA LEU A 36 -9.67 6.86 7.45
C LEU A 36 -9.46 5.55 6.69
N VAL A 37 -8.93 5.57 5.48
CA VAL A 37 -8.67 4.37 4.65
C VAL A 37 -7.74 3.39 5.37
N VAL A 38 -6.68 3.90 6.00
CA VAL A 38 -5.69 3.09 6.72
C VAL A 38 -6.18 2.73 8.13
N GLY A 39 -7.07 3.52 8.70
CA GLY A 39 -7.68 3.28 10.02
C GLY A 39 -8.67 2.12 10.03
N VAL A 40 -9.37 1.85 8.92
CA VAL A 40 -10.33 0.74 8.83
C VAL A 40 -9.74 -0.60 9.24
N PRO A 41 -8.61 -1.09 8.67
CA PRO A 41 -8.01 -2.34 9.11
C PRO A 41 -7.54 -2.32 10.57
N VAL A 42 -7.12 -1.17 11.09
CA VAL A 42 -6.76 -1.04 12.52
C VAL A 42 -8.00 -1.22 13.39
N LEU A 43 -9.11 -0.54 13.07
CA LEU A 43 -10.36 -0.67 13.80
C LEU A 43 -10.89 -2.11 13.77
N LEU A 44 -10.82 -2.78 12.63
CA LEU A 44 -11.19 -4.18 12.50
C LEU A 44 -10.31 -5.08 13.38
N ALA A 45 -9.00 -4.85 13.40
CA ALA A 45 -8.08 -5.60 14.26
C ALA A 45 -8.43 -5.43 15.74
N LEU A 46 -8.71 -4.19 16.17
CA LEU A 46 -9.12 -3.88 17.54
C LEU A 46 -10.47 -4.50 17.90
N LEU A 47 -11.44 -4.47 16.98
CA LEU A 47 -12.75 -5.08 17.15
C LEU A 47 -12.63 -6.59 17.34
N VAL A 48 -11.89 -7.26 16.48
CA VAL A 48 -11.63 -8.70 16.57
C VAL A 48 -10.99 -9.05 17.92
N ARG A 49 -10.00 -8.28 18.34
CA ARG A 49 -9.34 -8.48 19.64
C ARG A 49 -10.31 -8.26 20.81
N GLY A 50 -11.14 -7.22 20.73
CA GLY A 50 -12.15 -6.92 21.74
C GLY A 50 -13.19 -8.03 21.88
N LEU A 51 -13.68 -8.58 20.77
CA LEU A 51 -14.63 -9.70 20.78
C LEU A 51 -14.03 -10.95 21.44
N GLN A 52 -12.75 -11.24 21.22
CA GLN A 52 -12.08 -12.34 21.91
C GLN A 52 -11.99 -12.13 23.42
N PHE A 53 -11.71 -10.92 23.88
CA PHE A 53 -11.72 -10.59 25.32
C PHE A 53 -13.11 -10.77 25.96
N LEU A 54 -14.18 -10.55 25.19
CA LEU A 54 -15.57 -10.76 25.65
C LEU A 54 -16.00 -12.24 25.61
N GLY A 55 -15.09 -13.17 25.29
CA GLY A 55 -15.39 -14.61 25.28
C GLY A 55 -16.11 -15.09 24.02
N ALA A 56 -16.22 -14.25 22.99
CA ALA A 56 -16.60 -14.71 21.67
C ALA A 56 -15.50 -15.67 21.20
N GLY A 57 -15.80 -16.95 21.09
CA GLY A 57 -14.85 -18.00 20.70
C GLY A 57 -14.06 -17.61 19.45
N GLY A 58 -12.91 -18.25 19.24
CA GLY A 58 -12.01 -17.92 18.12
C GLY A 58 -12.73 -17.84 16.80
N ILE A 59 -12.29 -16.94 15.92
CA ILE A 59 -12.90 -16.75 14.61
C ILE A 59 -12.71 -18.00 13.78
N HIS A 60 -13.81 -18.66 13.42
CA HIS A 60 -13.83 -19.82 12.56
C HIS A 60 -14.19 -19.39 11.14
N VAL A 61 -13.30 -19.61 10.20
CA VAL A 61 -13.58 -19.45 8.77
C VAL A 61 -13.61 -20.86 8.16
N ASN A 62 -14.75 -21.26 7.63
CA ASN A 62 -14.97 -22.60 7.07
C ASN A 62 -14.64 -23.73 8.07
N ASN A 63 -15.09 -23.63 9.31
CA ASN A 63 -14.80 -24.59 10.41
C ASN A 63 -13.33 -24.76 10.77
N VAL A 64 -12.43 -23.89 10.31
CA VAL A 64 -11.03 -23.87 10.67
C VAL A 64 -10.78 -22.70 11.61
N GLN A 65 -10.21 -22.96 12.77
CA GLN A 65 -9.79 -21.91 13.69
C GLN A 65 -8.64 -21.13 13.05
N VAL A 66 -8.82 -19.82 12.86
CA VAL A 66 -7.82 -18.96 12.24
C VAL A 66 -6.91 -18.39 13.31
N ASP A 67 -5.63 -18.77 13.28
CA ASP A 67 -4.62 -18.22 14.17
C ASP A 67 -4.30 -16.76 13.83
N GLY A 68 -3.80 -15.99 14.82
CA GLY A 68 -3.44 -14.59 14.65
C GLY A 68 -2.52 -14.29 13.47
N PRO A 69 -1.42 -15.03 13.25
CA PRO A 69 -0.56 -14.82 12.09
C PRO A 69 -1.26 -15.02 10.74
N ALA A 70 -2.18 -16.02 10.64
CA ALA A 70 -2.96 -16.24 9.42
C ALA A 70 -3.98 -15.10 9.20
N MET A 71 -4.57 -14.61 10.28
CA MET A 71 -5.49 -13.48 10.26
C MET A 71 -4.80 -12.18 9.85
N PHE A 72 -3.60 -11.93 10.37
CA PHE A 72 -2.77 -10.82 9.94
C PHE A 72 -2.46 -10.91 8.44
N GLY A 73 -2.05 -12.09 7.93
CA GLY A 73 -1.83 -12.27 6.49
C GLY A 73 -3.07 -12.00 5.63
N LEU A 74 -4.25 -12.40 6.10
CA LEU A 74 -5.52 -12.10 5.42
C LEU A 74 -5.79 -10.58 5.39
N MET A 75 -5.53 -9.87 6.50
CA MET A 75 -5.68 -8.41 6.58
C MET A 75 -4.70 -7.68 5.64
N ILE A 76 -3.44 -8.11 5.59
CA ILE A 76 -2.45 -7.57 4.63
C ILE A 76 -2.94 -7.75 3.20
N TRP A 77 -3.37 -8.97 2.85
CA TRP A 77 -3.80 -9.27 1.50
C TRP A 77 -5.09 -8.54 1.09
N ALA A 78 -6.14 -8.61 1.93
CA ALA A 78 -7.47 -8.12 1.58
C ALA A 78 -7.59 -6.60 1.72
N PHE A 79 -7.10 -6.03 2.84
CA PHE A 79 -7.29 -4.61 3.13
C PHE A 79 -6.13 -3.75 2.63
N PHE A 80 -4.89 -4.12 2.93
CA PHE A 80 -3.77 -3.26 2.55
C PHE A 80 -3.42 -3.37 1.07
N LEU A 81 -3.15 -4.58 0.56
CA LEU A 81 -2.71 -4.77 -0.83
C LEU A 81 -3.83 -4.56 -1.84
N ARG A 82 -5.05 -5.04 -1.54
CA ARG A 82 -6.14 -5.01 -2.51
C ARG A 82 -6.97 -3.72 -2.46
N PHE A 83 -6.96 -3.01 -1.34
CA PHE A 83 -7.79 -1.82 -1.16
C PHE A 83 -6.96 -0.58 -0.82
N SER A 84 -6.27 -0.54 0.35
CA SER A 84 -5.66 0.68 0.85
C SER A 84 -4.57 1.23 -0.08
N ILE A 85 -3.64 0.38 -0.53
CA ILE A 85 -2.51 0.82 -1.38
C ILE A 85 -2.98 1.34 -2.75
N PRO A 86 -3.82 0.61 -3.53
CA PRO A 86 -4.31 1.12 -4.81
C PRO A 86 -5.13 2.40 -4.64
N VAL A 87 -5.97 2.50 -3.62
CA VAL A 87 -6.78 3.69 -3.33
C VAL A 87 -5.90 4.89 -2.98
N LEU A 88 -4.93 4.71 -2.07
CA LEU A 88 -3.99 5.79 -1.72
C LEU A 88 -3.17 6.22 -2.93
N GLY A 89 -2.68 5.27 -3.73
CA GLY A 89 -2.00 5.55 -4.99
C GLY A 89 -2.87 6.37 -5.93
N ALA A 90 -4.14 5.99 -6.11
CA ALA A 90 -5.09 6.70 -6.97
C ALA A 90 -5.31 8.14 -6.50
N PHE A 91 -5.59 8.35 -5.22
CA PHE A 91 -5.88 9.69 -4.70
C PHE A 91 -4.67 10.61 -4.65
N TYR A 92 -3.52 10.11 -4.18
CA TYR A 92 -2.32 10.94 -4.02
C TYR A 92 -1.43 10.93 -5.26
N GLY A 93 -1.27 9.78 -5.93
CA GLY A 93 -0.46 9.69 -7.14
C GLY A 93 -0.99 10.57 -8.26
N THR A 94 -2.31 10.57 -8.49
CA THR A 94 -2.92 11.45 -9.50
C THR A 94 -2.80 12.92 -9.16
N SER A 95 -2.90 13.28 -7.89
CA SER A 95 -2.86 14.67 -7.44
C SER A 95 -1.48 15.32 -7.62
N LEU A 96 -0.41 14.54 -7.71
CA LEU A 96 0.95 15.05 -7.90
C LEU A 96 1.08 15.98 -9.13
N ILE A 97 0.28 15.71 -10.16
CA ILE A 97 0.29 16.47 -11.41
C ILE A 97 -1.04 17.19 -11.62
N ALA A 98 -2.17 16.55 -11.30
CA ALA A 98 -3.50 17.09 -11.57
C ALA A 98 -3.77 18.42 -10.86
N ASP A 99 -3.33 18.55 -9.62
CA ASP A 99 -3.53 19.78 -8.84
C ASP A 99 -2.85 20.99 -9.51
N GLU A 100 -1.64 20.81 -10.06
CA GLU A 100 -0.95 21.89 -10.79
C GLU A 100 -1.63 22.26 -12.10
N VAL A 101 -2.27 21.28 -12.76
CA VAL A 101 -3.02 21.52 -13.99
C VAL A 101 -4.30 22.28 -13.70
N GLU A 102 -5.04 21.90 -12.64
CA GLU A 102 -6.31 22.55 -12.25
C GLU A 102 -6.10 23.97 -11.71
N GLU A 103 -5.07 24.19 -10.90
CA GLU A 103 -4.75 25.51 -10.34
C GLU A 103 -4.10 26.47 -11.34
N LYS A 104 -3.85 26.02 -12.59
CA LYS A 104 -3.14 26.80 -13.63
C LYS A 104 -1.74 27.28 -13.19
N THR A 105 -1.19 26.70 -12.13
CA THR A 105 0.13 27.01 -11.59
C THR A 105 1.26 26.51 -12.50
N ILE A 106 0.95 25.62 -13.44
CA ILE A 106 1.87 25.18 -14.52
C ILE A 106 2.50 26.37 -15.24
N THR A 107 1.76 27.44 -15.51
CA THR A 107 2.30 28.63 -16.18
C THR A 107 3.35 29.33 -15.32
N TYR A 108 3.21 29.32 -14.00
CA TYR A 108 4.17 29.86 -13.06
C TYR A 108 5.45 29.03 -12.95
N LEU A 109 5.33 27.71 -13.10
CA LEU A 109 6.49 26.81 -13.15
C LEU A 109 7.37 27.05 -14.38
N PHE A 110 6.78 27.50 -15.51
CA PHE A 110 7.53 27.82 -16.72
C PHE A 110 8.34 29.13 -16.63
N THR A 111 7.98 30.02 -15.73
CA THR A 111 8.70 31.29 -15.52
C THR A 111 9.85 31.17 -14.54
N ARG A 112 9.94 30.08 -13.76
CA ARG A 112 11.06 29.82 -12.84
C ARG A 112 12.12 28.92 -13.48
N PRO A 113 13.40 29.15 -13.21
CA PRO A 113 14.52 28.34 -13.74
C PRO A 113 14.66 27.01 -13.01
N VAL A 114 13.55 26.27 -12.81
CA VAL A 114 13.53 24.96 -12.13
C VAL A 114 13.14 23.89 -13.14
N SER A 115 13.88 22.79 -13.19
CA SER A 115 13.55 21.70 -14.11
C SER A 115 12.26 20.98 -13.68
N ARG A 116 11.38 20.69 -14.64
CA ARG A 116 10.10 19.98 -14.40
C ARG A 116 10.32 18.63 -13.70
N GLY A 117 11.39 17.93 -14.07
CA GLY A 117 11.74 16.66 -13.45
C GLY A 117 12.08 16.79 -11.96
N ALA A 118 12.71 17.89 -11.53
CA ALA A 118 13.01 18.12 -10.11
C ALA A 118 11.74 18.36 -9.29
N VAL A 119 10.74 19.06 -9.86
CA VAL A 119 9.45 19.30 -9.21
C VAL A 119 8.68 17.97 -9.05
N LEU A 120 8.55 17.19 -10.13
CA LEU A 120 7.85 15.92 -10.09
C LEU A 120 8.53 14.93 -9.12
N PHE A 121 9.85 14.86 -9.16
CA PHE A 121 10.61 13.97 -8.27
C PHE A 121 10.48 14.39 -6.80
N GLY A 122 10.55 15.68 -6.49
CA GLY A 122 10.34 16.20 -5.14
C GLY A 122 8.96 15.89 -4.60
N LYS A 123 7.90 16.10 -5.39
CA LYS A 123 6.52 15.78 -5.03
C LYS A 123 6.30 14.28 -4.86
N PHE A 124 6.85 13.46 -5.76
CA PHE A 124 6.76 12.01 -5.66
C PHE A 124 7.42 11.48 -4.38
N LEU A 125 8.59 12.02 -4.02
CA LEU A 125 9.27 11.65 -2.79
C LEU A 125 8.45 12.07 -1.54
N ALA A 126 7.80 13.24 -1.58
CA ALA A 126 6.89 13.69 -0.52
C ALA A 126 5.70 12.73 -0.38
N TYR A 127 5.09 12.31 -1.49
CA TYR A 127 4.05 11.31 -1.49
C TYR A 127 4.49 10.00 -0.82
N VAL A 128 5.63 9.44 -1.24
CA VAL A 128 6.16 8.19 -0.68
C VAL A 128 6.39 8.33 0.82
N LEU A 129 7.02 9.43 1.26
CA LEU A 129 7.26 9.65 2.69
C LEU A 129 5.95 9.77 3.48
N CYS A 130 4.99 10.59 3.02
CA CYS A 130 3.72 10.79 3.71
C CYS A 130 2.92 9.48 3.83
N THR A 131 2.85 8.70 2.75
CA THR A 131 2.15 7.41 2.75
C THR A 131 2.85 6.39 3.64
N PHE A 132 4.19 6.36 3.67
CA PHE A 132 4.96 5.48 4.56
C PHE A 132 4.72 5.82 6.04
N ILE A 133 4.73 7.10 6.41
CA ILE A 133 4.50 7.55 7.80
C ILE A 133 3.11 7.12 8.30
N VAL A 134 2.13 6.99 7.43
CA VAL A 134 0.77 6.59 7.85
C VAL A 134 0.55 5.09 7.74
N VAL A 135 0.97 4.46 6.64
CA VAL A 135 0.69 3.03 6.37
C VAL A 135 1.55 2.12 7.24
N LEU A 136 2.87 2.35 7.34
CA LEU A 136 3.75 1.42 8.04
C LEU A 136 3.45 1.32 9.55
N PRO A 137 3.20 2.42 10.29
CA PRO A 137 2.77 2.31 11.68
C PRO A 137 1.41 1.61 11.84
N SER A 138 0.46 1.86 10.93
CA SER A 138 -0.84 1.19 10.95
C SER A 138 -0.70 -0.33 10.81
N VAL A 139 0.11 -0.80 9.85
CA VAL A 139 0.41 -2.23 9.67
C VAL A 139 1.07 -2.81 10.92
N THR A 140 1.99 -2.05 11.53
CA THR A 140 2.67 -2.47 12.77
C THR A 140 1.67 -2.62 13.92
N ILE A 141 0.72 -1.69 14.06
CA ILE A 141 -0.34 -1.77 15.09
C ILE A 141 -1.21 -3.02 14.84
N VAL A 142 -1.65 -3.26 13.60
CA VAL A 142 -2.44 -4.46 13.25
C VAL A 142 -1.67 -5.73 13.58
N TRP A 143 -0.37 -5.78 13.27
CA TRP A 143 0.49 -6.91 13.59
C TRP A 143 0.59 -7.16 15.09
N LEU A 144 0.83 -6.11 15.89
CA LEU A 144 0.93 -6.20 17.36
C LEU A 144 -0.38 -6.65 18.01
N VAL A 145 -1.52 -6.23 17.47
CA VAL A 145 -2.85 -6.55 18.01
C VAL A 145 -3.27 -7.97 17.66
N VAL A 146 -3.05 -8.41 16.42
CA VAL A 146 -3.62 -9.66 15.88
C VAL A 146 -2.69 -10.86 16.10
N THR A 147 -1.37 -10.70 15.93
CA THR A 147 -0.42 -11.82 15.97
C THR A 147 -0.41 -12.57 17.29
N PRO A 148 -0.55 -11.94 18.50
CA PRO A 148 -0.56 -12.67 19.77
C PRO A 148 -1.74 -13.63 19.94
N MET A 149 -2.72 -13.62 19.02
CA MET A 149 -3.89 -14.49 19.04
C MET A 149 -3.52 -15.90 18.53
N GLY A 150 -2.79 -16.68 19.33
CA GLY A 150 -2.35 -18.03 18.99
C GLY A 150 -1.01 -18.12 18.26
N GLY A 151 -0.26 -17.00 18.12
CA GLY A 151 1.08 -16.94 17.55
C GLY A 151 2.09 -16.26 18.46
N SER A 152 3.39 -16.45 18.17
CA SER A 152 4.48 -15.71 18.83
C SER A 152 4.98 -14.60 17.93
N LEU A 153 5.15 -13.38 18.49
CA LEU A 153 5.66 -12.20 17.78
C LEU A 153 7.04 -12.47 17.18
N GLY A 154 7.96 -13.09 17.94
CA GLY A 154 9.31 -13.36 17.47
C GLY A 154 9.37 -14.28 16.25
N ARG A 155 8.53 -15.32 16.22
CA ARG A 155 8.46 -16.26 15.07
C ARG A 155 7.86 -15.62 13.83
N SER A 156 6.93 -14.69 14.00
CA SER A 156 6.23 -14.00 12.91
C SER A 156 6.97 -12.75 12.41
N PHE A 157 8.04 -12.33 13.10
CA PHE A 157 8.75 -11.09 12.77
C PHE A 157 9.41 -11.09 11.37
N PRO A 158 10.06 -12.18 10.88
CA PRO A 158 10.62 -12.20 9.53
C PRO A 158 9.56 -12.04 8.44
N ASP A 159 8.39 -12.66 8.64
CA ASP A 159 7.27 -12.54 7.67
C ASP A 159 6.65 -11.14 7.71
N PHE A 160 6.53 -10.55 8.90
CA PHE A 160 6.11 -9.15 9.05
C PHE A 160 7.05 -8.19 8.31
N LEU A 161 8.36 -8.39 8.37
CA LEU A 161 9.32 -7.54 7.65
C LEU A 161 9.18 -7.68 6.13
N LYS A 162 8.94 -8.89 5.63
CA LYS A 162 8.64 -9.13 4.21
C LYS A 162 7.36 -8.40 3.79
N ASP A 163 6.29 -8.51 4.59
CA ASP A 163 5.04 -7.81 4.32
C ASP A 163 5.24 -6.29 4.25
N LEU A 164 6.02 -5.69 5.18
CA LEU A 164 6.35 -4.27 5.13
C LEU A 164 7.07 -3.87 3.84
N LEU A 165 8.03 -4.68 3.38
CA LEU A 165 8.75 -4.43 2.13
C LEU A 165 7.82 -4.53 0.92
N ILE A 166 6.92 -5.51 0.88
CA ILE A 166 5.94 -5.69 -0.19
C ILE A 166 4.97 -4.49 -0.23
N LEU A 167 4.50 -4.04 0.93
CA LEU A 167 3.62 -2.88 1.04
C LEU A 167 4.33 -1.59 0.60
N ALA A 168 5.58 -1.41 1.00
CA ALA A 168 6.40 -0.29 0.57
C ALA A 168 6.61 -0.29 -0.95
N ALA A 169 6.96 -1.44 -1.53
CA ALA A 169 7.07 -1.59 -2.98
C ALA A 169 5.73 -1.33 -3.69
N GLY A 170 4.62 -1.78 -3.11
CA GLY A 170 3.27 -1.50 -3.60
C GLY A 170 2.96 0.00 -3.64
N LEU A 171 3.21 0.73 -2.55
CA LEU A 171 2.98 2.17 -2.47
C LEU A 171 3.79 2.93 -3.53
N VAL A 172 5.06 2.59 -3.71
CA VAL A 172 5.92 3.21 -4.73
C VAL A 172 5.41 2.90 -6.13
N SER A 173 5.06 1.64 -6.42
CA SER A 173 4.62 1.20 -7.74
C SER A 173 3.28 1.79 -8.15
N TYR A 174 2.27 1.73 -7.27
CA TYR A 174 0.96 2.34 -7.53
C TYR A 174 1.04 3.87 -7.58
N GLY A 175 1.86 4.49 -6.74
CA GLY A 175 2.11 5.92 -6.80
C GLY A 175 2.72 6.36 -8.13
N ALA A 176 3.70 5.64 -8.65
CA ALA A 176 4.32 5.91 -9.94
C ALA A 176 3.33 5.70 -11.09
N LEU A 177 2.55 4.61 -11.07
CA LEU A 177 1.52 4.33 -12.05
C LEU A 177 0.49 5.47 -12.11
N PHE A 178 -0.05 5.88 -10.96
CA PHE A 178 -1.09 6.90 -10.93
C PHE A 178 -0.55 8.32 -11.11
N ALA A 179 0.71 8.59 -10.81
CA ALA A 179 1.37 9.81 -11.23
C ALA A 179 1.44 9.90 -12.77
N TRP A 180 1.76 8.79 -13.43
CA TRP A 180 1.71 8.71 -14.89
C TRP A 180 0.29 8.91 -15.43
N VAL A 181 -0.72 8.24 -14.86
CA VAL A 181 -2.15 8.44 -15.22
C VAL A 181 -2.56 9.89 -15.02
N GLY A 182 -2.08 10.54 -13.94
CA GLY A 182 -2.32 11.97 -13.67
C GLY A 182 -1.85 12.90 -14.78
N SER A 183 -0.79 12.50 -15.50
CA SER A 183 -0.25 13.30 -16.61
C SER A 183 -1.00 13.12 -17.94
N GLN A 184 -1.73 12.01 -18.11
CA GLN A 184 -2.35 11.64 -19.40
C GLN A 184 -3.84 12.02 -19.49
N PHE A 185 -4.57 11.95 -18.39
CA PHE A 185 -6.03 12.05 -18.40
C PHE A 185 -6.51 13.43 -17.90
N LYS A 186 -7.57 13.95 -18.52
CA LYS A 186 -8.22 15.19 -18.06
C LYS A 186 -8.93 15.05 -16.72
N ARG A 187 -9.37 13.84 -16.36
CA ARG A 187 -9.99 13.50 -15.07
C ARG A 187 -9.26 12.29 -14.46
N PRO A 188 -8.05 12.50 -13.97
CA PRO A 188 -7.15 11.39 -13.61
C PRO A 188 -7.68 10.57 -12.43
N LEU A 189 -8.33 11.21 -11.45
CA LEU A 189 -8.91 10.51 -10.31
C LEU A 189 -9.98 9.50 -10.75
N LEU A 190 -10.90 9.89 -11.65
CA LEU A 190 -11.92 8.99 -12.16
C LEU A 190 -11.31 7.82 -12.94
N ALA A 191 -10.32 8.10 -13.79
CA ALA A 191 -9.61 7.06 -14.54
C ALA A 191 -8.93 6.05 -13.59
N SER A 192 -8.31 6.54 -12.52
CA SER A 192 -7.65 5.69 -11.53
C SER A 192 -8.63 4.85 -10.73
N LEU A 193 -9.78 5.40 -10.33
CA LEU A 193 -10.82 4.65 -9.63
C LEU A 193 -11.43 3.55 -10.52
N VAL A 194 -11.67 3.85 -11.80
CA VAL A 194 -12.12 2.84 -12.78
C VAL A 194 -11.05 1.74 -12.94
N PHE A 195 -9.78 2.09 -12.93
CA PHE A 195 -8.69 1.11 -12.97
C PHE A 195 -8.67 0.22 -11.72
N VAL A 196 -8.71 0.81 -10.51
CA VAL A 196 -8.62 0.08 -9.24
C VAL A 196 -9.85 -0.81 -8.99
N PHE A 197 -11.05 -0.30 -9.20
CA PHE A 197 -12.28 -1.02 -8.88
C PHE A 197 -12.91 -1.76 -10.06
N GLY A 198 -12.59 -1.38 -11.29
CA GLY A 198 -13.09 -2.01 -12.49
C GLY A 198 -12.08 -2.96 -13.13
N PHE A 199 -11.00 -2.39 -13.67
CA PHE A 199 -10.05 -3.14 -14.49
C PHE A 199 -9.27 -4.19 -13.69
N GLU A 200 -8.70 -3.82 -12.56
CA GLU A 200 -7.81 -4.70 -11.80
C GLU A 200 -8.53 -5.93 -11.22
N PRO A 201 -9.70 -5.81 -10.54
CA PRO A 201 -10.46 -6.96 -10.08
C PRO A 201 -10.98 -7.82 -11.24
N PHE A 202 -11.43 -7.18 -12.33
CA PHE A 202 -11.93 -7.88 -13.51
C PHE A 202 -10.85 -8.78 -14.12
N VAL A 203 -9.66 -8.25 -14.36
CA VAL A 203 -8.53 -8.98 -14.95
C VAL A 203 -8.05 -10.12 -14.06
N LEU A 204 -8.11 -9.97 -12.73
CA LEU A 204 -7.70 -11.01 -11.78
C LEU A 204 -8.64 -12.23 -11.79
N VAL A 205 -9.91 -12.05 -12.17
CA VAL A 205 -10.89 -13.16 -12.28
C VAL A 205 -10.70 -13.97 -13.56
N PHE A 206 -10.20 -13.36 -14.65
CA PHE A 206 -10.01 -14.06 -15.91
C PHE A 206 -8.85 -15.07 -15.85
N PRO A 207 -9.08 -16.32 -16.28
CA PRO A 207 -8.00 -17.30 -16.44
C PRO A 207 -7.09 -16.89 -17.60
N GLY A 208 -5.77 -16.95 -17.41
CA GLY A 208 -4.80 -16.73 -18.47
C GLY A 208 -3.75 -15.66 -18.20
N TYR A 209 -3.09 -15.21 -19.27
CA TYR A 209 -1.94 -14.30 -19.21
C TYR A 209 -2.29 -12.85 -18.82
N LEU A 210 -3.57 -12.46 -18.90
CA LEU A 210 -4.02 -11.09 -18.57
C LEU A 210 -3.70 -10.68 -17.13
N LYS A 211 -3.70 -11.62 -16.19
CA LYS A 211 -3.32 -11.35 -14.78
C LYS A 211 -1.94 -10.72 -14.63
N ARG A 212 -1.02 -11.04 -15.54
CA ARG A 212 0.36 -10.52 -15.53
C ARG A 212 0.46 -9.03 -15.88
N LEU A 213 -0.62 -8.41 -16.34
CA LEU A 213 -0.66 -6.98 -16.63
C LEU A 213 -1.00 -6.13 -15.40
N THR A 214 -1.41 -6.74 -14.27
CA THR A 214 -1.79 -6.02 -13.06
C THR A 214 -0.67 -6.01 -12.03
N LEU A 215 -0.49 -4.88 -11.36
CA LEU A 215 0.45 -4.75 -10.23
C LEU A 215 0.03 -5.66 -9.07
N ALA A 216 -1.28 -5.80 -8.81
CA ALA A 216 -1.82 -6.66 -7.78
C ALA A 216 -1.35 -8.12 -7.93
N TYR A 217 -1.26 -8.65 -9.14
CA TYR A 217 -0.80 -10.02 -9.40
C TYR A 217 0.63 -10.25 -8.87
N TYR A 218 1.56 -9.33 -9.19
CA TYR A 218 2.93 -9.46 -8.74
C TYR A 218 3.09 -9.26 -7.24
N LEU A 219 2.43 -8.25 -6.68
CA LEU A 219 2.48 -7.97 -5.25
C LEU A 219 1.87 -9.10 -4.42
N GLN A 220 0.73 -9.65 -4.87
CA GLN A 220 0.08 -10.78 -4.19
C GLN A 220 0.90 -12.06 -4.28
N GLY A 221 1.61 -12.29 -5.38
CA GLY A 221 2.51 -13.43 -5.54
C GLY A 221 3.75 -13.39 -4.65
N LEU A 222 4.13 -12.21 -4.14
CA LEU A 222 5.23 -12.03 -3.20
C LEU A 222 4.84 -12.28 -1.74
N VAL A 223 3.53 -12.21 -1.42
CA VAL A 223 3.03 -12.44 -0.06
C VAL A 223 3.25 -13.90 0.34
N PRO A 224 3.90 -14.18 1.49
CA PRO A 224 4.12 -15.53 1.98
C PRO A 224 2.80 -16.29 2.14
N ASP A 225 2.69 -17.46 1.50
CA ASP A 225 1.49 -18.30 1.59
C ASP A 225 1.45 -19.01 2.96
N ARG A 226 0.84 -18.35 3.93
CA ARG A 226 0.73 -18.84 5.32
C ARG A 226 -0.21 -20.06 5.46
N LYS A 227 -0.99 -20.39 4.41
CA LYS A 227 -1.87 -21.56 4.39
C LYS A 227 -1.13 -22.85 4.02
N SER A 228 -0.09 -22.77 3.19
CA SER A 228 0.62 -23.96 2.68
C SER A 228 1.48 -24.65 3.73
N THR A 229 1.97 -23.93 4.73
CA THR A 229 2.88 -24.46 5.74
C THR A 229 2.20 -25.48 6.68
N ARG A 230 0.88 -25.36 6.90
CA ARG A 230 0.14 -26.31 7.75
C ARG A 230 -0.41 -27.52 6.99
N LEU A 231 -0.78 -27.37 5.73
CA LEU A 231 -1.23 -28.50 4.90
C LEU A 231 -0.07 -29.45 4.58
N ASN A 232 1.14 -28.93 4.40
CA ASN A 232 2.32 -29.78 4.17
C ASN A 232 2.78 -30.57 5.42
N SER A 233 2.57 -30.05 6.63
CA SER A 233 2.90 -30.78 7.86
C SER A 233 1.94 -31.94 8.13
N SER A 234 0.68 -31.85 7.72
CA SER A 234 -0.30 -32.95 7.88
C SER A 234 -0.10 -34.09 6.86
N HIS A 235 0.47 -33.79 5.67
CA HIS A 235 0.77 -34.83 4.68
C HIS A 235 2.08 -35.58 4.95
N THR A 236 3.02 -34.99 5.67
CA THR A 236 4.27 -35.68 6.04
C THR A 236 4.12 -36.70 7.18
N ASP A 237 3.07 -36.55 8.00
CA ASP A 237 2.82 -37.55 9.11
C ASP A 237 2.14 -38.83 8.62
N ILE A 238 1.42 -38.80 7.50
CA ILE A 238 0.73 -40.00 6.97
C ILE A 238 1.69 -40.96 6.25
N SER A 239 2.86 -40.47 5.80
CA SER A 239 3.84 -41.31 5.08
C SER A 239 4.78 -42.14 6.02
N ARG A 240 4.60 -42.05 7.33
CA ARG A 240 5.41 -42.79 8.33
C ARG A 240 4.68 -43.93 9.06
N MET A 241 3.61 -44.46 8.48
CA MET A 241 3.10 -45.74 9.00
C MET A 241 4.00 -46.86 8.49
N PRO A 242 4.71 -47.63 9.38
CA PRO A 242 5.43 -48.79 8.94
C PRO A 242 4.42 -49.84 8.50
N SER A 243 4.57 -50.36 7.28
CA SER A 243 3.87 -51.54 6.85
C SER A 243 4.38 -52.72 7.71
N SER A 244 3.64 -53.06 8.76
CA SER A 244 3.83 -54.31 9.45
C SER A 244 3.23 -55.44 8.61
N ALA A 245 4.09 -56.28 8.09
CA ALA A 245 3.75 -57.60 7.55
C ALA A 245 3.10 -58.48 8.61
#